data_ac8e0fd86aaf1c0f371937cb9b2df207
#
_entry.id   ac8e0fd86aaf1c0f371937cb9b2df207
#
_cell.length_a   1.000
_cell.length_b   1.000
_cell.length_c   1.000
_cell.angle_alpha   90.00
_cell.angle_beta   90.00
_cell.angle_gamma   90.00
#
_symmetry.space_group_name_H-M   'P 1'
#
loop_
_entity.id
_entity.type
_entity.pdbx_description
1 polymer ?
#
loop_
_entity_poly.entity_id
_entity_poly.type
_entity_poly.pdbx_seq_one_letter_code
_entity_poly.pdbx_strand_id
1 'polypeptide(L)'
;MSTSNKNAEAIDGIQKNSKSREQLEREIREFLSEASSKPGTSTKPGCPLNHGLACVLATIHDNIPRATPVDFFSDGLTIWIAGEPGLKIRNIRSNPIVAVGIYHPMDHSRLNRSLQIQGTATLFNVNNNKEEVVARAQQFGIFQAIEKMMQERPREGSASAEELQAEVMEIVRRFNFIRVEPDEIIFLHIHPTEGTTKDVWKRAE
;
A
#
# COMPACT_ATOMS: atom_id res chain seq x y z
N MET A 1 -32.95 -25.75 28.01
CA MET A 1 -31.53 -26.07 28.12
C MET A 1 -30.86 -25.54 26.87
N SER A 2 -30.22 -24.39 26.98
CA SER A 2 -29.56 -23.69 25.86
C SER A 2 -28.12 -24.16 25.76
N THR A 3 -27.83 -25.00 24.78
CA THR A 3 -26.45 -25.32 24.41
C THR A 3 -25.89 -24.20 23.57
N SER A 4 -25.14 -23.33 24.21
CA SER A 4 -24.35 -22.26 23.63
C SER A 4 -23.45 -22.81 22.51
N ASN A 5 -23.63 -22.29 21.34
CA ASN A 5 -22.83 -22.58 20.15
C ASN A 5 -21.44 -21.91 20.29
N LYS A 6 -20.50 -22.60 20.96
CA LYS A 6 -19.10 -22.15 21.16
C LYS A 6 -18.14 -22.60 20.06
N ASN A 7 -18.62 -23.15 18.94
CA ASN A 7 -17.78 -23.85 17.97
C ASN A 7 -17.56 -23.12 16.62
N ALA A 8 -17.71 -21.81 16.58
CA ALA A 8 -17.50 -21.06 15.32
C ALA A 8 -16.11 -20.36 15.22
N GLU A 9 -15.13 -20.63 16.09
CA GLU A 9 -13.94 -19.79 16.18
C GLU A 9 -12.58 -20.49 16.10
N ALA A 10 -12.51 -21.76 15.84
CA ALA A 10 -11.23 -22.45 15.64
C ALA A 10 -11.12 -22.93 14.19
N ILE A 11 -10.53 -22.12 13.34
CA ILE A 11 -9.76 -22.66 12.21
C ILE A 11 -8.54 -23.29 12.87
N ASP A 12 -8.44 -24.63 12.84
CA ASP A 12 -7.37 -25.40 13.50
C ASP A 12 -5.98 -24.78 13.27
N GLY A 13 -5.28 -24.48 14.35
CA GLY A 13 -3.90 -24.04 14.35
C GLY A 13 -3.64 -22.52 14.39
N ILE A 14 -4.67 -21.67 14.41
CA ILE A 14 -4.49 -20.20 14.51
C ILE A 14 -4.87 -19.73 15.92
N GLN A 15 -3.88 -19.23 16.66
CA GLN A 15 -4.11 -18.65 18.00
C GLN A 15 -4.50 -17.17 17.87
N LYS A 16 -5.54 -16.75 18.60
CA LYS A 16 -5.86 -15.32 18.76
C LYS A 16 -4.95 -14.72 19.83
N ASN A 17 -4.24 -13.64 19.48
CA ASN A 17 -3.51 -12.85 20.47
C ASN A 17 -4.44 -11.91 21.23
N SER A 18 -4.08 -11.63 22.49
CA SER A 18 -4.83 -10.72 23.40
C SER A 18 -4.16 -9.34 23.48
N LYS A 19 -3.68 -8.80 22.35
CA LYS A 19 -3.05 -7.47 22.32
C LYS A 19 -4.08 -6.36 22.56
N SER A 20 -3.68 -5.28 23.23
CA SER A 20 -4.51 -4.08 23.25
C SER A 20 -4.59 -3.47 21.85
N ARG A 21 -5.64 -2.67 21.61
CA ARG A 21 -5.83 -1.98 20.33
C ARG A 21 -4.61 -1.11 19.99
N GLU A 22 -4.10 -0.38 20.97
CA GLU A 22 -2.96 0.53 20.80
C GLU A 22 -1.67 -0.24 20.46
N GLN A 23 -1.46 -1.40 21.09
CA GLN A 23 -0.34 -2.27 20.78
C GLN A 23 -0.41 -2.79 19.35
N LEU A 24 -1.59 -3.27 18.95
CA LEU A 24 -1.80 -3.79 17.60
C LEU A 24 -1.63 -2.69 16.54
N GLU A 25 -2.21 -1.50 16.75
CA GLU A 25 -2.03 -0.37 15.83
C GLU A 25 -0.57 0.04 15.68
N ARG A 26 0.18 0.06 16.77
CA ARG A 26 1.62 0.37 16.72
C ARG A 26 2.37 -0.66 15.88
N GLU A 27 2.17 -1.95 16.12
CA GLU A 27 2.83 -3.01 15.36
C GLU A 27 2.47 -2.99 13.87
N ILE A 28 1.20 -2.71 13.54
CA ILE A 28 0.77 -2.57 12.15
C ILE A 28 1.46 -1.37 11.49
N ARG A 29 1.52 -0.21 12.16
CA ARG A 29 2.20 1.00 11.65
C ARG A 29 3.70 0.75 11.43
N GLU A 30 4.36 0.08 12.36
CA GLU A 30 5.76 -0.31 12.24
C GLU A 30 5.97 -1.20 11.03
N PHE A 31 5.16 -2.25 10.87
CA PHE A 31 5.25 -3.14 9.71
C PHE A 31 4.98 -2.40 8.39
N LEU A 32 3.96 -1.57 8.32
CA LEU A 32 3.65 -0.77 7.13
C LEU A 32 4.79 0.19 6.80
N SER A 33 5.36 0.85 7.81
CA SER A 33 6.51 1.74 7.62
C SER A 33 7.74 1.00 7.11
N GLU A 34 8.02 -0.21 7.59
CA GLU A 34 9.14 -1.02 7.11
C GLU A 34 8.90 -1.50 5.66
N ALA A 35 7.69 -1.93 5.36
CA ALA A 35 7.31 -2.55 4.11
C ALA A 35 7.07 -1.57 2.95
N SER A 36 6.69 -0.33 3.24
CA SER A 36 6.36 0.68 2.23
C SER A 36 7.59 1.19 1.47
N SER A 37 7.35 1.69 0.26
CA SER A 37 8.35 2.46 -0.49
C SER A 37 8.66 3.75 0.26
N LYS A 38 9.93 4.19 0.20
CA LYS A 38 10.43 5.35 0.93
C LYS A 38 10.98 6.40 -0.01
N PRO A 39 10.88 7.69 0.36
CA PRO A 39 11.65 8.73 -0.31
C PRO A 39 13.14 8.41 -0.21
N GLY A 40 13.86 8.69 -1.26
CA GLY A 40 15.31 8.53 -1.28
C GLY A 40 15.81 7.75 -2.48
N THR A 41 17.12 7.82 -2.68
CA THR A 41 17.75 7.19 -3.82
C THR A 41 17.89 5.70 -3.60
N SER A 42 17.28 4.93 -4.49
CA SER A 42 17.62 3.52 -4.61
C SER A 42 19.12 3.37 -4.92
N THR A 43 19.75 2.37 -4.33
CA THR A 43 21.12 1.96 -4.70
C THR A 43 21.15 1.17 -6.01
N LYS A 44 19.97 0.81 -6.56
CA LYS A 44 19.86 0.08 -7.82
C LYS A 44 19.88 1.05 -9.00
N PRO A 45 20.76 0.86 -9.99
CA PRO A 45 20.77 1.69 -11.19
C PRO A 45 19.40 1.70 -11.88
N GLY A 46 18.96 2.87 -12.34
CA GLY A 46 17.67 3.05 -13.04
C GLY A 46 16.43 2.93 -12.16
N CYS A 47 16.58 2.75 -10.85
CA CYS A 47 15.46 2.69 -9.91
C CYS A 47 15.44 3.96 -9.04
N PRO A 48 14.50 4.90 -9.28
CA PRO A 48 14.52 6.20 -8.62
C PRO A 48 13.99 6.18 -7.18
N LEU A 49 13.19 5.18 -6.82
CA LEU A 49 12.63 5.00 -5.48
C LEU A 49 13.28 3.83 -4.76
N ASN A 50 13.40 3.95 -3.45
CA ASN A 50 13.72 2.82 -2.61
C ASN A 50 12.45 1.99 -2.37
N HIS A 51 12.22 1.02 -3.27
CA HIS A 51 11.04 0.15 -3.18
C HIS A 51 11.10 -0.73 -1.94
N GLY A 52 10.00 -0.74 -1.20
CA GLY A 52 9.75 -1.71 -0.14
C GLY A 52 9.25 -3.05 -0.69
N LEU A 53 8.33 -3.66 0.03
CA LEU A 53 7.58 -4.80 -0.46
C LEU A 53 6.52 -4.33 -1.48
N ALA A 54 6.26 -5.14 -2.50
CA ALA A 54 5.07 -4.93 -3.30
C ALA A 54 3.83 -5.33 -2.50
N CYS A 55 2.72 -4.63 -2.73
CA CYS A 55 1.42 -5.08 -2.28
C CYS A 55 0.59 -5.60 -3.45
N VAL A 56 -0.43 -6.38 -3.14
CA VAL A 56 -1.44 -6.82 -4.12
C VAL A 56 -2.72 -6.05 -3.85
N LEU A 57 -3.08 -5.16 -4.75
CA LEU A 57 -4.36 -4.45 -4.73
C LEU A 57 -5.42 -5.29 -5.46
N ALA A 58 -6.42 -5.75 -4.72
CA ALA A 58 -7.59 -6.43 -5.27
C ALA A 58 -8.74 -5.45 -5.47
N THR A 59 -9.27 -5.43 -6.68
CA THR A 59 -10.43 -4.61 -7.10
C THR A 59 -11.45 -5.50 -7.77
N ILE A 60 -12.71 -5.07 -7.83
CA ILE A 60 -13.79 -5.81 -8.47
C ILE A 60 -14.55 -4.93 -9.46
N HIS A 61 -14.95 -5.50 -10.58
CA HIS A 61 -15.84 -4.89 -11.57
C HIS A 61 -16.69 -5.98 -12.21
N ASP A 62 -18.02 -5.79 -12.28
CA ASP A 62 -18.95 -6.76 -12.79
C ASP A 62 -18.79 -8.17 -12.16
N ASN A 63 -18.56 -8.21 -10.84
CA ASN A 63 -18.26 -9.42 -10.07
C ASN A 63 -16.98 -10.18 -10.51
N ILE A 64 -16.16 -9.58 -11.34
CA ILE A 64 -14.87 -10.15 -11.73
C ILE A 64 -13.76 -9.53 -10.86
N PRO A 65 -13.12 -10.31 -9.96
CA PRO A 65 -12.02 -9.84 -9.15
C PRO A 65 -10.76 -9.70 -9.98
N ARG A 66 -9.95 -8.68 -9.65
CA ARG A 66 -8.65 -8.45 -10.24
C ARG A 66 -7.63 -8.16 -9.16
N ALA A 67 -6.54 -8.91 -9.15
CA ALA A 67 -5.38 -8.69 -8.30
C ALA A 67 -4.27 -8.00 -9.12
N THR A 68 -3.74 -6.90 -8.62
CA THR A 68 -2.70 -6.11 -9.29
C THR A 68 -1.55 -5.87 -8.32
N PRO A 69 -0.34 -6.44 -8.56
CA PRO A 69 0.85 -6.08 -7.80
C PRO A 69 1.21 -4.62 -8.06
N VAL A 70 1.45 -3.86 -7.01
CA VAL A 70 1.80 -2.43 -7.06
C VAL A 70 2.73 -2.07 -5.90
N ASP A 71 3.52 -1.03 -6.09
CA ASP A 71 4.24 -0.39 -5.00
C ASP A 71 3.27 0.45 -4.18
N PHE A 72 3.59 0.64 -2.90
CA PHE A 72 2.76 1.42 -2.00
C PHE A 72 3.60 2.28 -1.05
N PHE A 73 2.96 3.30 -0.53
CA PHE A 73 3.43 4.14 0.57
C PHE A 73 2.44 3.99 1.73
N SER A 74 2.87 4.29 2.93
CA SER A 74 2.01 4.30 4.11
C SER A 74 2.02 5.63 4.82
N ASP A 75 0.86 6.01 5.35
CA ASP A 75 0.69 7.15 6.24
C ASP A 75 -0.17 6.68 7.42
N GLY A 76 0.47 6.30 8.50
CA GLY A 76 -0.18 5.60 9.59
C GLY A 76 -0.69 4.22 9.16
N LEU A 77 -1.99 4.01 9.23
CA LEU A 77 -2.67 2.79 8.74
C LEU A 77 -3.14 2.92 7.28
N THR A 78 -3.13 4.13 6.74
CA THR A 78 -3.60 4.42 5.38
C THR A 78 -2.58 3.97 4.35
N ILE A 79 -3.04 3.28 3.31
CA ILE A 79 -2.21 2.85 2.19
C ILE A 79 -2.40 3.83 1.03
N TRP A 80 -1.28 4.24 0.44
CA TRP A 80 -1.26 5.09 -0.74
C TRP A 80 -0.55 4.40 -1.90
N ILE A 81 -1.16 4.46 -3.07
CA ILE A 81 -0.63 3.87 -4.30
C ILE A 81 -0.64 4.94 -5.37
N ALA A 82 0.53 5.22 -5.96
CA ALA A 82 0.63 6.07 -7.14
C ALA A 82 0.64 5.18 -8.39
N GLY A 83 -0.14 5.52 -9.38
CA GLY A 83 -0.21 4.69 -10.57
C GLY A 83 -0.85 5.38 -11.79
N GLU A 84 -0.45 4.92 -12.95
CA GLU A 84 -1.05 5.34 -14.21
C GLU A 84 -2.51 4.88 -14.34
N PRO A 85 -3.29 5.55 -15.19
CA PRO A 85 -4.64 5.11 -15.56
C PRO A 85 -4.65 3.66 -16.05
N GLY A 86 -5.70 2.93 -15.71
CA GLY A 86 -5.85 1.54 -16.13
C GLY A 86 -7.06 0.88 -15.47
N LEU A 87 -7.13 -0.45 -15.59
CA LEU A 87 -8.30 -1.20 -15.12
C LEU A 87 -8.55 -1.03 -13.62
N LYS A 88 -7.51 -0.97 -12.79
CA LYS A 88 -7.65 -0.74 -11.35
C LYS A 88 -8.39 0.58 -11.04
N ILE A 89 -8.04 1.66 -11.75
CA ILE A 89 -8.69 2.97 -11.58
C ILE A 89 -10.15 2.92 -12.01
N ARG A 90 -10.45 2.26 -13.15
CA ARG A 90 -11.82 2.08 -13.63
C ARG A 90 -12.65 1.25 -12.64
N ASN A 91 -12.10 0.17 -12.12
CA ASN A 91 -12.77 -0.69 -11.15
C ASN A 91 -13.11 0.09 -9.87
N ILE A 92 -12.15 0.85 -9.31
CA ILE A 92 -12.36 1.66 -8.11
C ILE A 92 -13.43 2.74 -8.32
N ARG A 93 -13.52 3.33 -9.52
CA ARG A 93 -14.59 4.30 -9.83
C ARG A 93 -15.98 3.69 -9.77
N SER A 94 -16.13 2.43 -10.15
CA SER A 94 -17.42 1.73 -10.11
C SER A 94 -17.68 1.06 -8.76
N ASN A 95 -16.64 0.60 -8.09
CA ASN A 95 -16.72 -0.01 -6.77
C ASN A 95 -15.49 0.37 -5.94
N PRO A 96 -15.64 1.26 -4.94
CA PRO A 96 -14.53 1.72 -4.12
C PRO A 96 -14.06 0.70 -3.06
N ILE A 97 -14.80 -0.38 -2.86
CA ILE A 97 -14.40 -1.43 -1.90
C ILE A 97 -13.25 -2.24 -2.49
N VAL A 98 -12.16 -2.30 -1.74
CA VAL A 98 -10.92 -2.96 -2.16
C VAL A 98 -10.36 -3.85 -1.06
N ALA A 99 -9.47 -4.75 -1.46
CA ALA A 99 -8.60 -5.43 -0.50
C ALA A 99 -7.12 -5.23 -0.88
N VAL A 100 -6.25 -5.20 0.13
CA VAL A 100 -4.80 -5.09 -0.06
C VAL A 100 -4.11 -6.19 0.73
N GLY A 101 -3.29 -6.97 0.04
CA GLY A 101 -2.40 -7.95 0.66
C GLY A 101 -0.96 -7.47 0.66
N ILE A 102 -0.31 -7.47 1.83
CA ILE A 102 1.12 -7.12 1.99
C ILE A 102 1.79 -8.25 2.75
N TYR A 103 2.89 -8.78 2.23
CA TYR A 103 3.55 -9.92 2.86
C TYR A 103 5.05 -9.93 2.57
N HIS A 104 5.81 -10.46 3.50
CA HIS A 104 7.18 -10.87 3.25
C HIS A 104 7.19 -12.15 2.42
N PRO A 105 8.16 -12.33 1.50
CA PRO A 105 8.38 -13.64 0.89
C PRO A 105 8.52 -14.70 1.98
N MET A 106 7.80 -15.82 1.80
CA MET A 106 7.80 -16.90 2.79
C MET A 106 9.21 -17.46 3.00
N ASP A 107 9.63 -17.49 4.26
CA ASP A 107 10.90 -18.04 4.69
C ASP A 107 10.67 -18.82 5.98
N HIS A 108 10.72 -20.14 5.88
CA HIS A 108 10.45 -21.04 7.01
C HIS A 108 11.49 -20.99 8.12
N SER A 109 12.61 -20.27 7.95
CA SER A 109 13.65 -20.12 8.97
C SER A 109 13.42 -18.93 9.91
N ARG A 110 12.46 -18.06 9.62
CA ARG A 110 12.19 -16.83 10.35
C ARG A 110 10.70 -16.53 10.53
N LEU A 111 10.40 -15.56 11.39
CA LEU A 111 9.06 -15.02 11.51
C LEU A 111 8.62 -14.34 10.20
N ASN A 112 7.53 -14.82 9.62
CA ASN A 112 6.89 -14.17 8.48
C ASN A 112 5.68 -13.36 8.96
N ARG A 113 5.54 -12.16 8.41
CA ARG A 113 4.43 -11.25 8.72
C ARG A 113 3.67 -10.91 7.46
N SER A 114 2.35 -10.84 7.57
CA SER A 114 1.51 -10.36 6.47
C SER A 114 0.29 -9.61 6.96
N LEU A 115 -0.17 -8.66 6.14
CA LEU A 115 -1.41 -7.93 6.34
C LEU A 115 -2.41 -8.29 5.24
N GLN A 116 -3.65 -8.52 5.64
CA GLN A 116 -4.81 -8.57 4.78
C GLN A 116 -5.71 -7.41 5.19
N ILE A 117 -5.91 -6.46 4.29
CA ILE A 117 -6.61 -5.21 4.56
C ILE A 117 -7.88 -5.19 3.70
N GLN A 118 -9.03 -4.96 4.30
CA GLN A 118 -10.24 -4.55 3.61
C GLN A 118 -10.47 -3.07 3.89
N GLY A 119 -10.90 -2.32 2.87
CA GLY A 119 -11.11 -0.89 3.04
C GLY A 119 -11.75 -0.22 1.84
N THR A 120 -11.88 1.10 1.96
CA THR A 120 -12.46 1.95 0.93
C THR A 120 -11.38 2.75 0.24
N ALA A 121 -11.36 2.71 -1.09
CA ALA A 121 -10.42 3.44 -1.93
C ALA A 121 -11.01 4.78 -2.40
N THR A 122 -10.22 5.86 -2.29
CA THR A 122 -10.53 7.18 -2.86
C THR A 122 -9.48 7.52 -3.91
N LEU A 123 -9.92 8.08 -5.05
CA LEU A 123 -9.06 8.46 -6.16
C LEU A 123 -8.78 9.97 -6.16
N PHE A 124 -7.51 10.32 -6.22
CA PHE A 124 -7.04 11.69 -6.36
C PHE A 124 -6.22 11.84 -7.64
N ASN A 125 -6.42 12.92 -8.35
CA ASN A 125 -5.58 13.36 -9.46
C ASN A 125 -5.58 14.89 -9.53
N VAL A 126 -4.73 15.48 -10.35
CA VAL A 126 -4.59 16.94 -10.44
C VAL A 126 -5.88 17.67 -10.87
N ASN A 127 -6.84 16.97 -11.49
CA ASN A 127 -8.09 17.57 -11.94
C ASN A 127 -9.14 17.62 -10.83
N ASN A 128 -9.11 16.69 -9.86
CA ASN A 128 -10.10 16.65 -8.79
C ASN A 128 -9.55 17.13 -7.43
N ASN A 129 -8.25 17.00 -7.18
CA ASN A 129 -7.61 17.51 -5.95
C ASN A 129 -6.10 17.70 -6.16
N LYS A 130 -5.71 18.80 -6.80
CA LYS A 130 -4.32 19.14 -7.12
C LYS A 130 -3.46 19.27 -5.85
N GLU A 131 -3.99 19.90 -4.80
CA GLU A 131 -3.24 20.16 -3.57
C GLU A 131 -2.83 18.89 -2.88
N GLU A 132 -3.76 17.94 -2.71
CA GLU A 132 -3.48 16.64 -2.11
C GLU A 132 -2.47 15.84 -2.95
N VAL A 133 -2.63 15.84 -4.28
CA VAL A 133 -1.70 15.15 -5.20
C VAL A 133 -0.28 15.70 -5.06
N VAL A 134 -0.12 17.01 -5.06
CA VAL A 134 1.20 17.66 -4.92
C VAL A 134 1.80 17.37 -3.54
N ALA A 135 1.01 17.49 -2.47
CA ALA A 135 1.44 17.22 -1.11
C ALA A 135 1.93 15.77 -0.96
N ARG A 136 1.17 14.80 -1.49
CA ARG A 136 1.56 13.38 -1.43
C ARG A 136 2.74 13.04 -2.33
N ALA A 137 2.82 13.61 -3.52
CA ALA A 137 3.98 13.43 -4.40
C ALA A 137 5.27 13.95 -3.73
N GLN A 138 5.18 15.06 -3.00
CA GLN A 138 6.30 15.59 -2.24
C GLN A 138 6.65 14.72 -1.03
N GLN A 139 5.63 14.35 -0.21
CA GLN A 139 5.81 13.53 0.97
C GLN A 139 6.46 12.18 0.66
N PHE A 140 6.07 11.56 -0.45
CA PHE A 140 6.55 10.25 -0.86
C PHE A 140 7.81 10.30 -1.74
N GLY A 141 8.36 11.47 -1.99
CA GLY A 141 9.59 11.64 -2.79
C GLY A 141 9.42 11.34 -4.27
N ILE A 142 8.18 11.39 -4.78
CA ILE A 142 7.87 11.06 -6.19
C ILE A 142 8.47 12.11 -7.13
N PHE A 143 8.45 13.39 -6.75
CA PHE A 143 9.08 14.45 -7.54
C PHE A 143 10.58 14.19 -7.74
N GLN A 144 11.30 13.94 -6.65
CA GLN A 144 12.73 13.65 -6.67
C GLN A 144 13.04 12.38 -7.49
N ALA A 145 12.17 11.38 -7.38
CA ALA A 145 12.30 10.15 -8.15
C ALA A 145 12.15 10.38 -9.66
N ILE A 146 11.17 11.19 -10.07
CA ILE A 146 10.96 11.54 -11.47
C ILE A 146 12.11 12.42 -11.98
N GLU A 147 12.53 13.43 -11.23
CA GLU A 147 13.66 14.29 -11.59
C GLU A 147 14.93 13.48 -11.83
N LYS A 148 15.27 12.57 -10.93
CA LYS A 148 16.42 11.67 -11.08
C LYS A 148 16.29 10.81 -12.33
N MET A 149 15.13 10.18 -12.54
CA MET A 149 14.88 9.38 -13.73
C MET A 149 15.05 10.19 -15.03
N MET A 150 14.66 11.46 -15.01
CA MET A 150 14.79 12.35 -16.16
C MET A 150 16.24 12.78 -16.40
N GLN A 151 17.02 13.01 -15.34
CA GLN A 151 18.44 13.35 -15.43
C GLN A 151 19.29 12.19 -15.97
N GLU A 152 18.91 10.95 -15.68
CA GLU A 152 19.59 9.73 -16.17
C GLU A 152 19.26 9.39 -17.63
N ARG A 153 18.25 10.05 -18.24
CA ARG A 153 17.92 9.84 -19.67
C ARG A 153 18.89 10.59 -20.57
N PRO A 154 19.39 9.95 -21.64
CA PRO A 154 20.16 10.67 -22.66
C PRO A 154 19.33 11.82 -23.25
N ARG A 155 19.90 13.02 -23.25
CA ARG A 155 19.27 14.23 -23.84
C ARG A 155 20.25 14.93 -24.76
N GLU A 156 19.73 15.50 -25.83
CA GLU A 156 20.48 16.47 -26.65
C GLU A 156 20.30 17.85 -25.96
N GLY A 157 21.34 18.33 -25.26
CA GLY A 157 21.35 19.61 -24.57
C GLY A 157 21.02 19.53 -23.07
N SER A 158 21.32 20.60 -22.33
CA SER A 158 20.97 20.76 -20.91
C SER A 158 19.62 21.46 -20.78
N ALA A 159 18.64 20.80 -20.15
CA ALA A 159 17.38 21.45 -19.80
C ALA A 159 17.58 22.44 -18.66
N SER A 160 16.89 23.58 -18.68
CA SER A 160 16.83 24.50 -17.56
C SER A 160 16.07 23.87 -16.37
N ALA A 161 16.27 24.38 -15.17
CA ALA A 161 15.54 23.92 -13.99
C ALA A 161 14.02 24.09 -14.15
N GLU A 162 13.58 25.16 -14.79
CA GLU A 162 12.16 25.44 -15.04
C GLU A 162 11.56 24.44 -16.04
N GLU A 163 12.27 24.09 -17.11
CA GLU A 163 11.84 23.07 -18.06
C GLU A 163 11.75 21.69 -17.39
N LEU A 164 12.73 21.33 -16.59
CA LEU A 164 12.72 20.08 -15.83
C LEU A 164 11.51 20.01 -14.90
N GLN A 165 11.24 21.09 -14.15
CA GLN A 165 10.09 21.14 -13.25
C GLN A 165 8.76 21.04 -13.99
N ALA A 166 8.63 21.68 -15.14
CA ALA A 166 7.43 21.59 -15.98
C ALA A 166 7.20 20.15 -16.48
N GLU A 167 8.24 19.46 -16.92
CA GLU A 167 8.18 18.07 -17.38
C GLU A 167 7.80 17.12 -16.21
N VAL A 168 8.39 17.32 -15.03
CA VAL A 168 8.02 16.55 -13.83
C VAL A 168 6.54 16.70 -13.50
N MET A 169 6.02 17.92 -13.52
CA MET A 169 4.60 18.16 -13.29
C MET A 169 3.72 17.53 -14.37
N GLU A 170 4.15 17.48 -15.61
CA GLU A 170 3.41 16.81 -16.69
C GLU A 170 3.33 15.29 -16.48
N ILE A 171 4.40 14.69 -15.95
CA ILE A 171 4.39 13.27 -15.57
C ILE A 171 3.44 13.04 -14.39
N VAL A 172 3.50 13.88 -13.34
CA VAL A 172 2.63 13.75 -12.15
C VAL A 172 1.15 13.93 -12.53
N ARG A 173 0.83 14.77 -13.53
CA ARG A 173 -0.54 14.92 -14.04
C ARG A 173 -1.16 13.63 -14.57
N ARG A 174 -0.35 12.68 -15.01
CA ARG A 174 -0.81 11.38 -15.53
C ARG A 174 -1.12 10.39 -14.42
N PHE A 175 -0.61 10.63 -13.20
CA PHE A 175 -0.84 9.72 -12.09
C PHE A 175 -2.21 9.90 -11.45
N ASN A 176 -2.75 8.78 -10.99
CA ASN A 176 -3.81 8.75 -10.00
C ASN A 176 -3.21 8.24 -8.70
N PHE A 177 -3.52 8.94 -7.61
CA PHE A 177 -3.24 8.46 -6.27
C PHE A 177 -4.47 7.74 -5.74
N ILE A 178 -4.28 6.54 -5.28
CA ILE A 178 -5.31 5.72 -4.63
C ILE A 178 -5.00 5.77 -3.15
N ARG A 179 -5.91 6.32 -2.36
CA ARG A 179 -5.88 6.25 -0.90
C ARG A 179 -6.80 5.13 -0.47
N VAL A 180 -6.29 4.14 0.25
CA VAL A 180 -7.07 3.07 0.86
C VAL A 180 -7.13 3.31 2.36
N GLU A 181 -8.32 3.58 2.87
CA GLU A 181 -8.62 3.70 4.29
C GLU A 181 -9.11 2.35 4.79
N PRO A 182 -8.38 1.69 5.71
CA PRO A 182 -8.75 0.37 6.20
C PRO A 182 -10.03 0.41 7.01
N ASP A 183 -10.92 -0.54 6.80
CA ASP A 183 -12.07 -0.84 7.67
C ASP A 183 -11.73 -2.02 8.59
N GLU A 184 -11.02 -3.01 8.06
CA GLU A 184 -10.49 -4.15 8.80
C GLU A 184 -9.07 -4.47 8.36
N ILE A 185 -8.20 -4.80 9.30
CA ILE A 185 -6.84 -5.31 9.06
C ILE A 185 -6.68 -6.62 9.82
N ILE A 186 -6.32 -7.68 9.11
CA ILE A 186 -5.87 -8.94 9.68
C ILE A 186 -4.36 -8.95 9.63
N PHE A 187 -3.71 -9.05 10.80
CA PHE A 187 -2.27 -9.16 10.92
C PHE A 187 -1.88 -10.59 11.31
N LEU A 188 -1.18 -11.28 10.41
CA LEU A 188 -0.72 -12.64 10.62
C LEU A 188 0.77 -12.64 10.95
N HIS A 189 1.12 -13.42 11.95
CA HIS A 189 2.49 -13.77 12.30
C HIS A 189 2.62 -15.29 12.16
N ILE A 190 3.48 -15.73 11.26
CA ILE A 190 3.74 -17.14 10.99
C ILE A 190 5.13 -17.45 11.55
N HIS A 191 5.14 -18.07 12.71
CA HIS A 191 6.38 -18.41 13.41
C HIS A 191 6.86 -19.82 12.98
N PRO A 192 8.18 -20.02 12.75
CA PRO A 192 8.70 -21.31 12.28
C PRO A 192 8.39 -22.49 13.22
N THR A 193 8.31 -22.23 14.52
CA THR A 193 8.19 -23.28 15.55
C THR A 193 6.95 -23.15 16.42
N GLU A 194 6.35 -21.94 16.55
CA GLU A 194 5.27 -21.66 17.48
C GLU A 194 3.88 -21.61 16.83
N GLY A 195 3.85 -21.79 15.47
CA GLY A 195 2.63 -21.76 14.70
C GLY A 195 2.23 -20.36 14.23
N THR A 196 0.95 -20.18 13.94
CA THR A 196 0.42 -18.93 13.38
C THR A 196 -0.44 -18.22 14.40
N THR A 197 -0.18 -16.92 14.60
CA THR A 197 -1.07 -16.06 15.38
C THR A 197 -1.78 -15.05 14.47
N LYS A 198 -3.00 -14.68 14.84
CA LYS A 198 -3.87 -13.77 14.10
C LYS A 198 -4.37 -12.68 15.02
N ASP A 199 -4.09 -11.44 14.67
CA ASP A 199 -4.66 -10.24 15.27
C ASP A 199 -5.63 -9.56 14.29
N VAL A 200 -6.72 -8.99 14.78
CA VAL A 200 -7.71 -8.29 13.94
C VAL A 200 -7.93 -6.89 14.50
N TRP A 201 -7.63 -5.92 13.66
CA TRP A 201 -7.96 -4.51 13.91
C TRP A 201 -9.20 -4.14 13.09
N LYS A 202 -10.11 -3.38 13.68
CA LYS A 202 -11.29 -2.81 13.00
C LYS A 202 -11.35 -1.31 13.24
N ARG A 203 -11.78 -0.56 12.24
CA ARG A 203 -12.08 0.86 12.40
C ARG A 203 -13.15 1.02 13.49
N ALA A 204 -12.99 1.99 14.36
CA ALA A 204 -14.06 2.40 15.28
C ALA A 204 -15.19 3.06 14.48
N GLU A 205 -16.42 2.78 14.85
CA GLU A 205 -17.60 3.42 14.30
C GLU A 205 -17.66 4.91 14.68
#